data_31c3583ee7616b1dfd7f4ac09dd2c32e
#
_entry.id   31c3583ee7616b1dfd7f4ac09dd2c32e
#
_cell.length_a   1.000
_cell.length_b   1.000
_cell.length_c   1.000
_cell.angle_alpha   90.00
_cell.angle_beta   90.00
_cell.angle_gamma   90.00
#
_symmetry.space_group_name_H-M   'P 1'
#
loop_
_entity.id
_entity.type
_entity.pdbx_description
1 polymer ?
#
loop_
_entity_poly.entity_id
_entity_poly.type
_entity_poly.pdbx_seq_one_letter_code
_entity_poly.pdbx_strand_id
1 'polypeptide(L)'
;MVQYDNRYTYEGGNPYLRPCIINNVDFNAVYDWLLFNAGYNYIDNPMVWVATLYQGKDIVFLRNINFNHRQDVYASIVASPRFGWYNPMAEIDYSQSFLHTDGFDINKPSNRPCFNFRLNNRFNITRSLKAFLNMRYKTSQLNDLQYTKPFARVDVKLTKSFLNDALEIGVYANDLFKTDKERWTMYGSHTIMTKDCYGYGRCVGMTVSYNFNTAKSKYKGTGAGNAEKRRL
;
A
#
# COMPACT_ATOMS: atom_id res chain seq x y z
N MET A 1 29.13 -2.71 8.67
CA MET A 1 28.63 -3.94 9.31
C MET A 1 27.91 -4.75 8.24
N VAL A 2 28.23 -6.03 8.08
CA VAL A 2 27.56 -6.95 7.15
C VAL A 2 26.62 -7.81 7.97
N GLN A 3 25.35 -7.86 7.59
CA GLN A 3 24.33 -8.69 8.21
C GLN A 3 24.13 -9.93 7.34
N TYR A 4 24.11 -11.08 7.98
CA TYR A 4 23.78 -12.36 7.36
C TYR A 4 22.27 -12.53 7.34
N ASP A 5 21.69 -12.56 6.15
CA ASP A 5 20.26 -12.82 5.97
C ASP A 5 19.99 -14.31 5.77
N ASN A 6 20.71 -14.92 4.85
CA ASN A 6 20.69 -16.36 4.62
C ASN A 6 21.99 -16.82 3.93
N ARG A 7 22.08 -18.13 3.64
CA ARG A 7 23.30 -18.74 3.06
C ARG A 7 23.77 -18.08 1.76
N TYR A 8 22.89 -17.44 1.01
CA TYR A 8 23.17 -16.89 -0.33
C TYR A 8 23.01 -15.38 -0.40
N THR A 9 22.59 -14.73 0.68
CA THR A 9 22.30 -13.30 0.69
C THR A 9 22.84 -12.63 1.96
N TYR A 10 23.64 -11.61 1.74
CA TYR A 10 24.15 -10.73 2.79
C TYR A 10 23.65 -9.32 2.55
N GLU A 11 23.44 -8.56 3.61
CA GLU A 11 23.10 -7.16 3.55
C GLU A 11 24.19 -6.32 4.24
N GLY A 12 24.45 -5.14 3.70
CA GLY A 12 25.44 -4.25 4.28
C GLY A 12 25.15 -2.78 4.11
N GLY A 13 25.57 -2.00 5.09
CA GLY A 13 25.54 -0.55 5.00
C GLY A 13 26.62 -0.03 4.05
N ASN A 14 26.36 1.17 3.50
CA ASN A 14 27.31 1.92 2.69
C ASN A 14 27.64 3.24 3.41
N PRO A 15 28.85 3.41 3.95
CA PRO A 15 29.24 4.64 4.67
C PRO A 15 29.45 5.85 3.73
N TYR A 16 29.47 5.64 2.42
CA TYR A 16 29.67 6.70 1.42
C TYR A 16 28.36 7.23 0.83
N LEU A 17 27.22 6.91 1.44
CA LEU A 17 25.95 7.44 1.01
C LEU A 17 25.89 8.97 1.16
N ARG A 18 25.41 9.62 0.10
CA ARG A 18 25.15 11.06 0.07
C ARG A 18 23.69 11.30 0.44
N PRO A 19 23.35 12.47 1.02
CA PRO A 19 21.99 12.89 1.22
C PRO A 19 21.20 12.92 -0.09
N CYS A 20 19.96 12.45 -0.03
CA CYS A 20 19.00 12.52 -1.12
C CYS A 20 18.22 13.82 -0.99
N ILE A 21 18.07 14.57 -2.09
CA ILE A 21 17.27 15.80 -2.15
C ILE A 21 16.04 15.53 -3.03
N ILE A 22 14.86 15.83 -2.51
CA ILE A 22 13.59 15.62 -3.19
C ILE A 22 12.95 16.97 -3.47
N ASN A 23 12.72 17.27 -4.73
CA ASN A 23 11.91 18.39 -5.19
C ASN A 23 10.58 17.83 -5.68
N ASN A 24 9.49 18.34 -5.13
CA ASN A 24 8.15 17.80 -5.36
C ASN A 24 7.21 18.91 -5.81
N VAL A 25 6.34 18.59 -6.77
CA VAL A 25 5.20 19.42 -7.18
C VAL A 25 3.97 18.54 -7.20
N ASP A 26 2.95 18.94 -6.42
CA ASP A 26 1.68 18.24 -6.31
C ASP A 26 0.51 19.14 -6.70
N PHE A 27 -0.45 18.55 -7.40
CA PHE A 27 -1.75 19.13 -7.70
C PHE A 27 -2.85 18.25 -7.10
N ASN A 28 -3.74 18.85 -6.32
CA ASN A 28 -4.89 18.19 -5.71
C ASN A 28 -6.17 18.91 -6.08
N ALA A 29 -7.18 18.17 -6.50
CA ALA A 29 -8.50 18.69 -6.77
C ALA A 29 -9.57 17.77 -6.15
N VAL A 30 -10.57 18.38 -5.51
CA VAL A 30 -11.69 17.67 -4.90
C VAL A 30 -12.99 18.25 -5.46
N TYR A 31 -13.86 17.38 -5.94
CA TYR A 31 -15.17 17.77 -6.39
C TYR A 31 -16.20 16.72 -5.93
N ASP A 32 -17.00 17.08 -4.93
CA ASP A 32 -18.00 16.22 -4.29
C ASP A 32 -17.41 14.85 -3.88
N TRP A 33 -17.81 13.78 -4.57
CA TRP A 33 -17.35 12.40 -4.35
C TRP A 33 -16.10 12.02 -5.16
N LEU A 34 -15.52 12.96 -5.91
CA LEU A 34 -14.36 12.74 -6.76
C LEU A 34 -13.13 13.45 -6.19
N LEU A 35 -12.02 12.74 -6.08
CA LEU A 35 -10.72 13.27 -5.72
C LEU A 35 -9.72 12.95 -6.82
N PHE A 36 -8.98 13.95 -7.25
CA PHE A 36 -7.88 13.83 -8.20
C PHE A 36 -6.60 14.32 -7.55
N ASN A 37 -5.53 13.58 -7.72
CA ASN A 37 -4.17 13.97 -7.35
C ASN A 37 -3.24 13.70 -8.53
N ALA A 38 -2.28 14.57 -8.78
CA ALA A 38 -1.19 14.35 -9.72
C ALA A 38 0.07 15.06 -9.23
N GLY A 39 1.22 14.45 -9.45
CA GLY A 39 2.47 15.04 -9.01
C GLY A 39 3.68 14.55 -9.79
N TYR A 40 4.76 15.27 -9.54
CA TYR A 40 6.07 15.01 -10.10
C TYR A 40 7.14 15.19 -9.03
N ASN A 41 8.05 14.21 -8.93
CA ASN A 41 9.22 14.29 -8.09
C ASN A 41 10.47 14.30 -8.95
N TYR A 42 11.38 15.23 -8.66
CA TYR A 42 12.77 15.17 -9.08
C TYR A 42 13.63 14.87 -7.86
N ILE A 43 14.34 13.76 -7.91
CA ILE A 43 15.12 13.23 -6.79
C ILE A 43 16.59 13.23 -7.18
N ASP A 44 17.37 14.05 -6.51
CA ASP A 44 18.82 14.10 -6.66
C ASP A 44 19.48 13.13 -5.67
N ASN A 45 20.50 12.42 -6.12
CA ASN A 45 21.20 11.37 -5.37
C ASN A 45 20.27 10.30 -4.76
N PRO A 46 19.29 9.72 -5.48
CA PRO A 46 18.42 8.70 -4.92
C PRO A 46 19.22 7.50 -4.39
N MET A 47 18.86 7.04 -3.21
CA MET A 47 19.44 5.83 -2.62
C MET A 47 18.64 4.61 -3.08
N VAL A 48 19.30 3.71 -3.79
CA VAL A 48 18.66 2.54 -4.40
C VAL A 48 19.36 1.27 -3.94
N TRP A 49 18.56 0.25 -3.63
CA TRP A 49 19.04 -1.09 -3.36
C TRP A 49 19.62 -1.72 -4.62
N VAL A 50 20.86 -2.18 -4.52
CA VAL A 50 21.57 -2.87 -5.61
C VAL A 50 22.07 -4.22 -5.12
N ALA A 51 21.85 -5.24 -5.96
CA ALA A 51 22.40 -6.58 -5.77
C ALA A 51 23.75 -6.66 -6.50
N THR A 52 24.78 -7.07 -5.79
CA THR A 52 26.14 -7.32 -6.33
C THR A 52 26.65 -8.67 -5.85
N LEU A 53 27.73 -9.17 -6.40
CA LEU A 53 28.40 -10.36 -5.87
C LEU A 53 29.29 -9.98 -4.68
N TYR A 54 29.22 -10.74 -3.60
CA TYR A 54 30.04 -10.55 -2.41
C TYR A 54 31.46 -11.10 -2.63
N GLN A 55 32.45 -10.22 -2.75
CA GLN A 55 33.87 -10.57 -2.92
C GLN A 55 34.12 -11.62 -4.02
N GLY A 56 33.37 -11.56 -5.13
CA GLY A 56 33.49 -12.52 -6.23
C GLY A 56 32.99 -13.94 -5.93
N LYS A 57 32.28 -14.14 -4.82
CA LYS A 57 31.61 -15.41 -4.46
C LYS A 57 30.18 -15.43 -4.99
N ASP A 58 29.61 -16.61 -5.12
CA ASP A 58 28.18 -16.82 -5.49
C ASP A 58 27.22 -16.47 -4.33
N ILE A 59 27.47 -15.32 -3.71
CA ILE A 59 26.66 -14.75 -2.63
C ILE A 59 26.20 -13.37 -3.08
N VAL A 60 24.90 -13.13 -3.03
CA VAL A 60 24.32 -11.82 -3.34
C VAL A 60 24.57 -10.88 -2.17
N PHE A 61 25.14 -9.72 -2.43
CA PHE A 61 25.32 -8.65 -1.47
C PHE A 61 24.40 -7.48 -1.81
N LEU A 62 23.47 -7.22 -0.92
CA LEU A 62 22.53 -6.12 -1.02
C LEU A 62 23.02 -4.90 -0.26
N ARG A 63 23.07 -3.76 -0.93
CA ARG A 63 23.40 -2.47 -0.30
C ARG A 63 22.74 -1.32 -1.02
N ASN A 64 22.57 -0.21 -0.34
CA ASN A 64 22.18 1.04 -0.95
C ASN A 64 23.36 1.73 -1.61
N ILE A 65 23.17 2.26 -2.82
CA ILE A 65 24.08 3.20 -3.47
C ILE A 65 23.30 4.41 -3.97
N ASN A 66 23.99 5.55 -4.13
CA ASN A 66 23.39 6.71 -4.78
C ASN A 66 23.55 6.60 -6.28
N PHE A 67 22.47 6.88 -7.00
CA PHE A 67 22.47 7.16 -8.43
C PHE A 67 22.42 8.67 -8.67
N ASN A 68 22.57 9.10 -9.93
CA ASN A 68 22.60 10.53 -10.25
C ASN A 68 21.26 11.19 -9.96
N HIS A 69 20.20 10.74 -10.62
CA HIS A 69 18.86 11.28 -10.38
C HIS A 69 17.76 10.27 -10.72
N ARG A 70 16.59 10.50 -10.16
CA ARG A 70 15.36 9.78 -10.48
C ARG A 70 14.22 10.77 -10.64
N GLN A 71 13.36 10.52 -11.60
CA GLN A 71 12.14 11.27 -11.84
C GLN A 71 10.95 10.33 -11.64
N ASP A 72 9.95 10.78 -10.88
CA ASP A 72 8.73 10.03 -10.67
C ASP A 72 7.53 10.86 -11.11
N VAL A 73 6.67 10.30 -11.94
CA VAL A 73 5.38 10.87 -12.32
C VAL A 73 4.28 10.00 -11.74
N TYR A 74 3.29 10.61 -11.11
CA TYR A 74 2.16 9.90 -10.54
C TYR A 74 0.87 10.67 -10.69
N ALA A 75 -0.23 9.92 -10.75
CA ALA A 75 -1.57 10.47 -10.70
C ALA A 75 -2.51 9.45 -10.04
N SER A 76 -3.54 9.93 -9.36
CA SER A 76 -4.60 9.09 -8.81
C SER A 76 -5.97 9.74 -8.96
N ILE A 77 -6.97 8.89 -9.15
CA ILE A 77 -8.38 9.27 -9.16
C ILE A 77 -9.09 8.37 -8.16
N VAL A 78 -9.79 8.98 -7.20
CA VAL A 78 -10.65 8.28 -6.25
C VAL A 78 -12.08 8.75 -6.45
N ALA A 79 -12.98 7.80 -6.69
CA ALA A 79 -14.41 8.04 -6.81
C ALA A 79 -15.16 7.28 -5.70
N SER A 80 -15.94 8.00 -4.87
CA SER A 80 -16.67 7.42 -3.75
C SER A 80 -18.14 7.89 -3.69
N PRO A 81 -18.94 7.66 -4.76
CA PRO A 81 -20.34 8.05 -4.76
C PRO A 81 -21.17 7.21 -3.77
N ARG A 82 -22.35 7.72 -3.42
CA ARG A 82 -23.28 7.03 -2.52
C ARG A 82 -24.59 6.77 -3.20
N PHE A 83 -24.96 5.49 -3.36
CA PHE A 83 -26.19 5.06 -4.01
C PHE A 83 -27.14 4.37 -2.99
N GLY A 84 -27.43 5.06 -1.88
CA GLY A 84 -28.31 4.52 -0.84
C GLY A 84 -27.71 3.27 -0.16
N TRP A 85 -28.18 2.08 -0.54
CA TRP A 85 -27.73 0.81 -0.01
C TRP A 85 -26.33 0.38 -0.51
N TYR A 86 -25.87 0.93 -1.62
CA TYR A 86 -24.59 0.62 -2.26
C TYR A 86 -23.63 1.81 -2.15
N ASN A 87 -22.46 1.60 -1.55
CA ASN A 87 -21.42 2.62 -1.38
C ASN A 87 -20.10 2.09 -1.93
N PRO A 88 -19.81 2.27 -3.22
CA PRO A 88 -18.55 1.93 -3.82
C PRO A 88 -17.47 2.98 -3.51
N MET A 89 -16.21 2.55 -3.51
CA MET A 89 -15.05 3.41 -3.65
C MET A 89 -14.12 2.78 -4.69
N ALA A 90 -13.96 3.45 -5.81
CA ALA A 90 -13.04 3.06 -6.87
C ALA A 90 -11.83 3.99 -6.87
N GLU A 91 -10.65 3.42 -7.00
CA GLU A 91 -9.39 4.15 -7.06
C GLU A 91 -8.53 3.60 -8.19
N ILE A 92 -7.95 4.49 -8.96
CA ILE A 92 -6.99 4.19 -10.01
C ILE A 92 -5.76 5.04 -9.75
N ASP A 93 -4.64 4.39 -9.49
CA ASP A 93 -3.34 5.05 -9.36
C ASP A 93 -2.50 4.73 -10.60
N TYR A 94 -1.85 5.74 -11.11
CA TYR A 94 -0.79 5.66 -12.11
C TYR A 94 0.52 6.07 -11.47
N SER A 95 1.60 5.35 -11.73
CA SER A 95 2.95 5.77 -11.36
C SER A 95 3.97 5.27 -12.37
N GLN A 96 4.95 6.11 -12.66
CA GLN A 96 6.10 5.75 -13.48
C GLN A 96 7.36 6.41 -12.95
N SER A 97 8.42 5.61 -12.79
CA SER A 97 9.72 6.02 -12.27
C SER A 97 10.77 5.91 -13.36
N PHE A 98 11.65 6.89 -13.45
CA PHE A 98 12.75 6.96 -14.41
C PHE A 98 14.07 7.12 -13.65
N LEU A 99 14.70 6.00 -13.31
CA LEU A 99 16.01 5.99 -12.68
C LEU A 99 17.12 6.09 -13.74
N HIS A 100 17.99 7.08 -13.60
CA HIS A 100 19.22 7.20 -14.39
C HIS A 100 20.31 6.31 -13.79
N THR A 101 20.74 5.31 -14.57
CA THR A 101 21.73 4.30 -14.12
C THR A 101 23.09 4.47 -14.79
N ASP A 102 23.44 5.68 -15.23
CA ASP A 102 24.71 5.98 -15.91
C ASP A 102 25.91 5.56 -15.06
N GLY A 103 26.86 4.89 -15.69
CA GLY A 103 28.05 4.36 -15.02
C GLY A 103 27.86 2.99 -14.35
N PHE A 104 26.67 2.41 -14.42
CA PHE A 104 26.38 1.07 -13.92
C PHE A 104 25.94 0.16 -15.06
N ASP A 105 26.65 -0.93 -15.26
CA ASP A 105 26.28 -1.97 -16.23
C ASP A 105 25.18 -2.85 -15.64
N ILE A 106 23.93 -2.40 -15.76
CA ILE A 106 22.74 -3.08 -15.25
C ILE A 106 21.78 -3.33 -16.40
N ASN A 107 21.68 -4.57 -16.81
CA ASN A 107 20.72 -5.00 -17.83
C ASN A 107 19.32 -5.17 -17.21
N LYS A 108 18.56 -4.09 -17.17
CA LYS A 108 17.18 -4.07 -16.66
C LYS A 108 16.16 -3.89 -17.79
N PRO A 109 14.91 -4.32 -17.61
CA PRO A 109 13.82 -4.02 -18.55
C PRO A 109 13.60 -2.52 -18.69
N SER A 110 12.97 -2.11 -19.79
CA SER A 110 12.51 -0.73 -19.97
C SER A 110 11.54 -0.32 -18.85
N ASN A 111 11.61 0.94 -18.48
CA ASN A 111 10.66 1.53 -17.52
C ASN A 111 9.23 1.34 -18.03
N ARG A 112 8.35 0.88 -17.13
CA ARG A 112 6.95 0.63 -17.46
C ARG A 112 6.06 1.38 -16.47
N PRO A 113 4.96 1.99 -16.96
CA PRO A 113 3.97 2.55 -16.07
C PRO A 113 3.32 1.45 -15.23
N CYS A 114 3.03 1.78 -14.00
CA CYS A 114 2.27 0.95 -13.09
C CYS A 114 0.87 1.53 -12.90
N PHE A 115 -0.13 0.69 -13.08
CA PHE A 115 -1.50 0.99 -12.68
C PHE A 115 -1.88 0.11 -11.50
N ASN A 116 -2.49 0.73 -10.49
CA ASN A 116 -3.07 0.04 -9.36
C ASN A 116 -4.55 0.39 -9.30
N PHE A 117 -5.40 -0.64 -9.40
CA PHE A 117 -6.85 -0.53 -9.35
C PHE A 117 -7.33 -1.08 -8.02
N ARG A 118 -8.09 -0.28 -7.29
CA ARG A 118 -8.76 -0.68 -6.05
C ARG A 118 -10.24 -0.42 -6.17
N LEU A 119 -11.04 -1.43 -5.82
CA LEU A 119 -12.49 -1.31 -5.78
C LEU A 119 -12.98 -1.88 -4.44
N ASN A 120 -13.46 -1.00 -3.59
CA ASN A 120 -14.03 -1.36 -2.30
C ASN A 120 -15.55 -1.13 -2.37
N ASN A 121 -16.30 -2.22 -2.29
CA ASN A 121 -17.76 -2.17 -2.36
C ASN A 121 -18.35 -2.48 -1.00
N ARG A 122 -19.22 -1.61 -0.53
CA ARG A 122 -20.02 -1.82 0.66
C ARG A 122 -21.50 -1.83 0.28
N PHE A 123 -22.17 -2.93 0.60
CA PHE A 123 -23.59 -3.14 0.39
C PHE A 123 -24.29 -3.16 1.76
N ASN A 124 -25.14 -2.19 2.04
CA ASN A 124 -26.02 -2.17 3.20
C ASN A 124 -27.33 -2.88 2.82
N ILE A 125 -27.34 -4.22 2.82
CA ILE A 125 -28.46 -5.06 2.34
C ILE A 125 -29.69 -4.80 3.19
N THR A 126 -29.49 -4.75 4.50
CA THR A 126 -30.51 -4.31 5.46
C THR A 126 -29.86 -3.40 6.50
N ARG A 127 -30.63 -2.90 7.48
CA ARG A 127 -30.09 -2.12 8.59
C ARG A 127 -29.05 -2.91 9.40
N SER A 128 -29.23 -4.22 9.51
CA SER A 128 -28.34 -5.10 10.31
C SER A 128 -27.41 -5.98 9.47
N LEU A 129 -27.60 -6.08 8.14
CA LEU A 129 -26.80 -6.95 7.26
C LEU A 129 -26.02 -6.12 6.25
N LYS A 130 -24.70 -6.28 6.28
CA LYS A 130 -23.77 -5.60 5.36
C LYS A 130 -22.88 -6.63 4.69
N ALA A 131 -22.62 -6.43 3.39
CA ALA A 131 -21.63 -7.19 2.64
C ALA A 131 -20.53 -6.26 2.13
N PHE A 132 -19.32 -6.79 2.01
CA PHE A 132 -18.16 -6.10 1.49
C PHE A 132 -17.50 -6.97 0.43
N LEU A 133 -17.15 -6.36 -0.70
CA LEU A 133 -16.38 -6.99 -1.75
C LEU A 133 -15.23 -6.04 -2.11
N ASN A 134 -14.01 -6.43 -1.77
CA ASN A 134 -12.81 -5.65 -2.03
C ASN A 134 -12.00 -6.34 -3.12
N MET A 135 -11.64 -5.59 -4.13
CA MET A 135 -10.86 -6.06 -5.26
C MET A 135 -9.63 -5.18 -5.43
N ARG A 136 -8.49 -5.78 -5.71
CA ARG A 136 -7.24 -5.10 -6.00
C ARG A 136 -6.56 -5.77 -7.18
N TYR A 137 -6.12 -4.95 -8.12
CA TYR A 137 -5.30 -5.39 -9.24
C TYR A 137 -4.18 -4.40 -9.45
N LYS A 138 -2.96 -4.89 -9.57
CA LYS A 138 -1.78 -4.09 -9.87
C LYS A 138 -1.10 -4.67 -11.10
N THR A 139 -0.76 -3.82 -12.06
CA THR A 139 0.03 -4.22 -13.23
C THR A 139 1.48 -4.48 -12.84
N SER A 140 2.26 -5.03 -13.76
CA SER A 140 3.71 -5.09 -13.55
C SER A 140 4.30 -3.69 -13.42
N GLN A 141 5.39 -3.59 -12.65
CA GLN A 141 6.10 -2.35 -12.39
C GLN A 141 7.60 -2.60 -12.43
N LEU A 142 8.35 -1.69 -12.99
CA LEU A 142 9.77 -1.54 -12.70
C LEU A 142 9.93 -0.31 -11.80
N ASN A 143 10.27 -0.55 -10.54
CA ASN A 143 10.63 0.51 -9.60
C ASN A 143 12.12 0.40 -9.31
N ASP A 144 12.88 1.43 -9.65
CA ASP A 144 14.33 1.43 -9.62
C ASP A 144 14.91 0.23 -10.40
N LEU A 145 15.43 -0.76 -9.70
CA LEU A 145 16.01 -1.97 -10.26
C LEU A 145 15.17 -3.21 -10.01
N GLN A 146 14.01 -3.06 -9.40
CA GLN A 146 13.12 -4.18 -9.04
C GLN A 146 11.90 -4.21 -9.96
N TYR A 147 11.82 -5.26 -10.76
CA TYR A 147 10.63 -5.59 -11.56
C TYR A 147 9.68 -6.45 -10.72
N THR A 148 8.47 -5.96 -10.51
CA THR A 148 7.40 -6.69 -9.81
C THR A 148 6.38 -7.19 -10.83
N LYS A 149 6.01 -8.47 -10.75
CA LYS A 149 4.97 -9.08 -11.60
C LYS A 149 3.57 -8.59 -11.17
N PRO A 150 2.59 -8.62 -12.07
CA PRO A 150 1.23 -8.23 -11.71
C PRO A 150 0.63 -9.19 -10.68
N PHE A 151 -0.28 -8.66 -9.86
CA PHE A 151 -1.05 -9.46 -8.94
C PHE A 151 -2.50 -8.97 -8.87
N ALA A 152 -3.39 -9.86 -8.45
CA ALA A 152 -4.78 -9.56 -8.16
C ALA A 152 -5.16 -10.17 -6.81
N ARG A 153 -6.13 -9.54 -6.13
CA ARG A 153 -6.68 -10.06 -4.87
C ARG A 153 -8.15 -9.71 -4.77
N VAL A 154 -8.93 -10.65 -4.27
CA VAL A 154 -10.35 -10.47 -3.97
C VAL A 154 -10.63 -10.94 -2.56
N ASP A 155 -11.20 -10.05 -1.75
CA ASP A 155 -11.62 -10.31 -0.38
C ASP A 155 -13.13 -10.08 -0.26
N VAL A 156 -13.81 -10.94 0.49
CA VAL A 156 -15.23 -10.81 0.79
C VAL A 156 -15.47 -10.86 2.29
N LYS A 157 -16.45 -10.09 2.76
CA LYS A 157 -16.87 -10.09 4.17
C LYS A 157 -18.38 -9.87 4.24
N LEU A 158 -19.02 -10.62 5.11
CA LEU A 158 -20.43 -10.44 5.46
C LEU A 158 -20.53 -10.18 6.96
N THR A 159 -21.24 -9.14 7.36
CA THR A 159 -21.46 -8.82 8.78
C THR A 159 -22.93 -8.71 9.07
N LYS A 160 -23.35 -9.24 10.23
CA LYS A 160 -24.70 -9.09 10.74
C LYS A 160 -24.68 -8.62 12.17
N SER A 161 -25.43 -7.55 12.44
CA SER A 161 -25.68 -7.02 13.79
C SER A 161 -26.94 -7.61 14.38
N PHE A 162 -26.91 -7.85 15.69
CA PHE A 162 -27.98 -8.36 16.53
C PHE A 162 -28.09 -7.51 17.81
N LEU A 163 -29.14 -7.68 18.58
CA LEU A 163 -29.33 -7.04 19.88
C LEU A 163 -29.21 -5.51 19.83
N ASN A 164 -29.87 -4.88 18.87
CA ASN A 164 -29.78 -3.43 18.64
C ASN A 164 -28.34 -2.94 18.46
N ASP A 165 -27.56 -3.64 17.61
CA ASP A 165 -26.16 -3.38 17.29
C ASP A 165 -25.16 -3.64 18.43
N ALA A 166 -25.62 -4.25 19.55
CA ALA A 166 -24.71 -4.63 20.62
C ALA A 166 -23.84 -5.85 20.26
N LEU A 167 -24.33 -6.77 19.45
CA LEU A 167 -23.60 -7.94 18.98
C LEU A 167 -23.41 -7.86 17.47
N GLU A 168 -22.18 -7.90 16.98
CA GLU A 168 -21.86 -8.03 15.56
C GLU A 168 -21.13 -9.36 15.31
N ILE A 169 -21.60 -10.13 14.33
CA ILE A 169 -20.95 -11.33 13.84
C ILE A 169 -20.53 -11.08 12.40
N GLY A 170 -19.26 -11.32 12.09
CA GLY A 170 -18.71 -11.20 10.75
C GLY A 170 -18.06 -12.50 10.29
N VAL A 171 -18.29 -12.89 9.05
CA VAL A 171 -17.54 -13.93 8.37
C VAL A 171 -16.79 -13.31 7.19
N TYR A 172 -15.57 -13.76 6.95
CA TYR A 172 -14.77 -13.23 5.85
C TYR A 172 -13.93 -14.30 5.18
N ALA A 173 -13.61 -14.08 3.92
CA ALA A 173 -12.64 -14.85 3.16
C ALA A 173 -11.71 -13.87 2.43
N ASN A 174 -10.43 -13.96 2.74
CA ASN A 174 -9.37 -13.17 2.13
C ASN A 174 -8.68 -13.97 1.02
N ASP A 175 -8.22 -13.27 -0.02
CA ASP A 175 -7.57 -13.86 -1.20
C ASP A 175 -8.32 -15.09 -1.74
N LEU A 176 -9.59 -14.87 -2.08
CA LEU A 176 -10.54 -15.92 -2.45
C LEU A 176 -9.98 -16.86 -3.53
N PHE A 177 -9.22 -16.35 -4.49
CA PHE A 177 -8.70 -17.07 -5.65
C PHE A 177 -7.23 -17.51 -5.50
N LYS A 178 -6.57 -17.28 -4.34
CA LYS A 178 -5.15 -17.59 -4.11
C LYS A 178 -4.22 -16.92 -5.13
N THR A 179 -4.46 -15.65 -5.40
CA THR A 179 -3.76 -14.88 -6.44
C THR A 179 -2.79 -13.84 -5.88
N ASP A 180 -2.82 -13.58 -4.57
CA ASP A 180 -1.93 -12.64 -3.87
C ASP A 180 -0.54 -13.26 -3.67
N LYS A 181 0.27 -13.23 -4.75
CA LYS A 181 1.64 -13.75 -4.77
C LYS A 181 2.63 -12.60 -4.89
N GLU A 182 3.62 -12.58 -4.02
CA GLU A 182 4.75 -11.67 -4.13
C GLU A 182 5.79 -12.26 -5.09
N ARG A 183 5.89 -11.67 -6.28
CA ARG A 183 6.82 -12.10 -7.32
C ARG A 183 7.57 -10.89 -7.87
N TRP A 184 8.88 -10.88 -7.66
CA TRP A 184 9.71 -9.81 -8.17
C TRP A 184 11.08 -10.33 -8.61
N THR A 185 11.74 -9.52 -9.44
CA THR A 185 13.10 -9.72 -9.91
C THR A 185 13.88 -8.44 -9.70
N MET A 186 14.97 -8.49 -8.95
CA MET A 186 15.91 -7.38 -8.77
C MET A 186 17.09 -7.58 -9.72
N TYR A 187 17.38 -6.56 -10.51
CA TYR A 187 18.48 -6.52 -11.44
C TYR A 187 19.68 -5.83 -10.79
N GLY A 188 20.81 -6.52 -10.72
CA GLY A 188 22.07 -5.99 -10.21
C GLY A 188 23.14 -5.95 -11.29
N SER A 189 24.35 -5.52 -10.91
CA SER A 189 25.54 -5.66 -11.75
C SER A 189 26.01 -7.11 -11.70
N HIS A 190 25.97 -7.79 -12.84
CA HIS A 190 26.35 -9.20 -13.02
C HIS A 190 25.57 -10.21 -12.16
N THR A 191 24.42 -9.81 -11.61
CA THR A 191 23.59 -10.72 -10.79
C THR A 191 22.10 -10.38 -10.92
N ILE A 192 21.25 -11.39 -10.78
CA ILE A 192 19.79 -11.26 -10.78
C ILE A 192 19.26 -12.04 -9.59
N MET A 193 18.46 -11.37 -8.76
CA MET A 193 17.78 -11.98 -7.62
C MET A 193 16.29 -12.05 -7.89
N THR A 194 15.68 -13.23 -7.75
CA THR A 194 14.24 -13.44 -7.93
C THR A 194 13.60 -13.92 -6.64
N LYS A 195 12.41 -13.42 -6.37
CA LYS A 195 11.54 -13.91 -5.31
C LYS A 195 10.20 -14.34 -5.89
N ASP A 196 9.77 -15.52 -5.55
CA ASP A 196 8.42 -16.02 -5.84
C ASP A 196 7.90 -16.68 -4.55
N CYS A 197 7.07 -15.97 -3.82
CA CYS A 197 6.48 -16.51 -2.62
C CYS A 197 4.99 -16.18 -2.53
N TYR A 198 4.26 -17.10 -1.94
CA TYR A 198 2.88 -16.90 -1.56
C TYR A 198 2.82 -16.66 -0.06
N GLY A 199 2.40 -15.44 0.33
CA GLY A 199 2.13 -15.13 1.73
C GLY A 199 0.90 -15.91 2.23
N TYR A 200 0.80 -16.09 3.54
CA TYR A 200 -0.38 -16.75 4.17
C TYR A 200 -1.62 -15.84 4.14
N GLY A 201 -1.82 -15.11 3.05
CA GLY A 201 -2.93 -14.15 2.89
C GLY A 201 -4.30 -14.80 2.73
N ARG A 202 -4.35 -16.05 2.20
CA ARG A 202 -5.61 -16.77 2.02
C ARG A 202 -6.09 -17.34 3.35
N CYS A 203 -7.21 -16.81 3.83
CA CYS A 203 -7.82 -17.31 5.05
C CYS A 203 -9.33 -17.11 5.00
N VAL A 204 -10.02 -17.97 5.75
CA VAL A 204 -11.43 -17.80 6.09
C VAL A 204 -11.50 -17.65 7.59
N GLY A 205 -12.28 -16.71 8.07
CA GLY A 205 -12.38 -16.44 9.48
C GLY A 205 -13.74 -15.88 9.89
N MET A 206 -13.94 -15.84 11.19
CA MET A 206 -15.12 -15.26 11.82
C MET A 206 -14.69 -14.25 12.89
N THR A 207 -15.42 -13.16 12.99
CA THR A 207 -15.29 -12.18 14.07
C THR A 207 -16.58 -12.10 14.86
N VAL A 208 -16.48 -12.04 16.17
CA VAL A 208 -17.60 -11.77 17.07
C VAL A 208 -17.23 -10.57 17.92
N SER A 209 -18.03 -9.53 17.87
CA SER A 209 -17.82 -8.31 18.65
C SER A 209 -19.07 -8.05 19.49
N TYR A 210 -18.88 -7.86 20.78
CA TYR A 210 -19.97 -7.49 21.69
C TYR A 210 -19.62 -6.19 22.41
N ASN A 211 -20.46 -5.17 22.20
CA ASN A 211 -20.32 -3.86 22.82
C ASN A 211 -21.11 -3.83 24.12
N PHE A 212 -20.41 -3.92 25.24
CA PHE A 212 -20.98 -3.73 26.56
C PHE A 212 -21.31 -2.25 26.78
N ASN A 213 -22.42 -1.98 27.41
CA ASN A 213 -22.78 -0.62 27.83
C ASN A 213 -22.96 0.39 26.68
N THR A 214 -23.80 0.05 25.70
CA THR A 214 -24.27 1.02 24.68
C THR A 214 -25.23 2.06 25.24
N ALA A 215 -25.39 2.14 26.57
CA ALA A 215 -26.12 3.22 27.20
C ALA A 215 -25.48 4.54 26.78
N LYS A 216 -26.10 5.25 25.85
CA LYS A 216 -25.76 6.64 25.53
C LYS A 216 -25.70 7.35 26.88
N SER A 217 -24.51 7.76 27.31
CA SER A 217 -24.35 8.58 28.49
C SER A 217 -25.29 9.77 28.34
N LYS A 218 -26.38 9.77 29.10
CA LYS A 218 -27.27 10.93 29.23
C LYS A 218 -26.62 12.02 30.10
N TYR A 219 -25.34 11.91 30.35
CA TYR A 219 -24.60 12.95 31.02
C TYR A 219 -24.51 14.16 30.05
N LYS A 220 -25.58 14.93 30.01
CA LYS A 220 -25.51 16.34 29.69
C LYS A 220 -24.76 16.99 30.86
N GLY A 221 -23.45 17.01 30.79
CA GLY A 221 -22.66 17.75 31.75
C GLY A 221 -23.19 19.18 31.83
N THR A 222 -23.86 19.49 32.93
CA THR A 222 -24.03 20.86 33.33
C THR A 222 -22.60 21.35 33.51
N GLY A 223 -22.09 22.16 32.53
CA GLY A 223 -20.73 22.66 32.58
C GLY A 223 -20.44 23.22 33.99
N ALA A 224 -19.37 22.72 34.58
CA ALA A 224 -18.85 23.32 35.81
C ALA A 224 -18.68 24.83 35.53
N GLY A 225 -19.37 25.65 36.30
CA GLY A 225 -19.36 27.11 36.15
C GLY A 225 -20.67 27.76 35.69
N ASN A 226 -21.72 27.01 35.30
CA ASN A 226 -23.00 27.64 34.94
C ASN A 226 -23.75 28.18 36.17
N ALA A 227 -23.44 27.70 37.37
CA ALA A 227 -23.97 28.26 38.63
C ALA A 227 -23.29 29.58 38.98
N GLU A 228 -22.02 29.76 38.64
CA GLU A 228 -21.24 31.02 38.85
C GLU A 228 -21.67 32.12 37.88
N LYS A 229 -21.95 31.78 36.65
CA LYS A 229 -22.41 32.75 35.60
C LYS A 229 -23.80 33.33 35.85
N ARG A 230 -24.59 32.72 36.75
CA ARG A 230 -25.92 33.26 37.18
C ARG A 230 -25.82 34.21 38.37
N ARG A 231 -24.62 34.41 38.92
CA ARG A 231 -24.37 35.35 40.05
C ARG A 231 -23.68 36.65 39.65
N LEU A 232 -23.35 36.79 38.38
CA LEU A 232 -22.89 38.02 37.74
C LEU A 232 -24.03 38.63 36.90
#